data_eedc33fa4637e3ffbd5c400992703e57
#
_entry.id   eedc33fa4637e3ffbd5c400992703e57
#
_cell.length_a   1.000
_cell.length_b   1.000
_cell.length_c   1.000
_cell.angle_alpha   90.00
_cell.angle_beta   90.00
_cell.angle_gamma   90.00
#
_symmetry.space_group_name_H-M   'P 1'
#
loop_
_entity.id
_entity.type
_entity.pdbx_description
1 polymer ?
#
loop_
_entity_poly.entity_id
_entity_poly.type
_entity_poly.pdbx_seq_one_letter_code
_entity_poly.pdbx_strand_id
1 'polypeptide(L)'
;MVKGKAKRKIYFAGGSVLSAVNKIIPKNKKKILIFCKGELYDNSETLFGYLMSHKFYEKYEIVCAVGKPQDYQKLVRKNVRFVNLAGSLKEIMTAGFIFYHGEILAIMPTKDQVSIDYWHGTPLKKINHMLEDKLGDYHYDFFTYLTAPSEMFRPIMAEAFDCKLNQVIIAGHPRNDDLFSKKDEFHKLDIVKADYNKVFAWMPTYRISHDKLIMDSSEDFVKNAGIPLFHTAESFTKLNAYMEAQNSLLLIKLHPAQNLEALAIQDMSHIKILTNAYLDQKRVRLYRLLKDTDALITDYSSVYFDYLLLDKPEAFIVEDMKEYGSHRGFVVDNPLDYMPGEIIESQEGFYKFLENCMEGRDAYKDKRREINDKVNHYKGGGNCQRLLKFAGISK
;
A
#
# COMPACT_ATOMS: atom_id res chain seq x y z
N MET A 1 -2.46 14.88 7.98
CA MET A 1 -2.27 16.22 7.38
C MET A 1 -2.57 17.31 8.41
N VAL A 2 -1.79 18.42 8.39
CA VAL A 2 -2.06 19.60 9.25
C VAL A 2 -3.23 20.36 8.65
N LYS A 3 -4.39 20.36 9.33
CA LYS A 3 -5.61 21.04 8.85
C LYS A 3 -5.50 22.56 9.06
N GLY A 4 -5.89 23.33 8.02
CA GLY A 4 -5.95 24.80 8.02
C GLY A 4 -4.69 25.48 7.48
N LYS A 5 -4.88 26.44 6.54
CA LYS A 5 -3.79 27.17 5.87
C LYS A 5 -2.77 27.80 6.85
N ALA A 6 -3.24 28.41 7.95
CA ALA A 6 -2.37 29.01 8.95
C ALA A 6 -1.50 27.98 9.69
N LYS A 7 -2.09 26.87 10.11
CA LYS A 7 -1.34 25.79 10.79
C LYS A 7 -0.29 25.15 9.85
N ARG A 8 -0.60 24.99 8.56
CA ARG A 8 0.36 24.52 7.56
C ARG A 8 1.56 25.47 7.40
N LYS A 9 1.31 26.79 7.29
CA LYS A 9 2.39 27.77 7.21
C LYS A 9 3.31 27.71 8.43
N ILE A 10 2.76 27.58 9.63
CA ILE A 10 3.54 27.44 10.88
C ILE A 10 4.34 26.12 10.85
N TYR A 11 3.73 25.02 10.42
CA TYR A 11 4.40 23.71 10.31
C TYR A 11 5.60 23.75 9.36
N PHE A 12 5.45 24.31 8.16
CA PHE A 12 6.54 24.44 7.19
C PHE A 12 7.60 25.46 7.61
N ALA A 13 7.19 26.59 8.25
CA ALA A 13 8.14 27.54 8.82
C ALA A 13 9.01 26.90 9.91
N GLY A 14 8.38 26.12 10.82
CA GLY A 14 9.09 25.32 11.82
C GLY A 14 10.03 24.28 11.17
N GLY A 15 9.56 23.62 10.12
CA GLY A 15 10.35 22.68 9.33
C GLY A 15 11.58 23.31 8.69
N SER A 16 11.46 24.54 8.18
CA SER A 16 12.60 25.29 7.62
C SER A 16 13.67 25.59 8.66
N VAL A 17 13.26 25.99 9.88
CA VAL A 17 14.21 26.18 11.00
C VAL A 17 14.89 24.87 11.37
N LEU A 18 14.13 23.79 11.52
CA LEU A 18 14.67 22.46 11.82
C LEU A 18 15.61 21.96 10.72
N SER A 19 15.33 22.27 9.46
CA SER A 19 16.19 21.93 8.31
C SER A 19 17.53 22.70 8.39
N ALA A 20 17.51 23.95 8.82
CA ALA A 20 18.76 24.72 9.04
C ALA A 20 19.60 24.09 10.18
N VAL A 21 18.97 23.72 11.28
CA VAL A 21 19.63 23.03 12.42
C VAL A 21 20.14 21.65 11.96
N ASN A 22 19.38 20.93 11.12
CA ASN A 22 19.79 19.63 10.59
C ASN A 22 21.12 19.68 9.85
N LYS A 23 21.45 20.81 9.18
CA LYS A 23 22.72 20.97 8.43
C LYS A 23 23.98 20.93 9.31
N ILE A 24 23.89 21.34 10.57
CA ILE A 24 25.05 21.41 11.49
C ILE A 24 25.15 20.18 12.39
N ILE A 25 24.13 19.32 12.46
CA ILE A 25 24.16 18.10 13.28
C ILE A 25 24.93 17.00 12.53
N PRO A 26 25.96 16.38 13.13
CA PRO A 26 26.65 15.25 12.52
C PRO A 26 25.76 14.04 12.27
N LYS A 27 25.95 13.37 11.13
CA LYS A 27 25.18 12.18 10.73
C LYS A 27 25.93 10.89 11.07
N ASN A 28 25.21 9.96 11.71
CA ASN A 28 25.72 8.61 11.93
C ASN A 28 25.48 7.76 10.67
N LYS A 29 26.55 7.55 9.88
CA LYS A 29 26.50 6.71 8.66
C LYS A 29 26.24 5.22 8.94
N LYS A 30 26.16 4.81 10.21
CA LYS A 30 25.76 3.46 10.63
C LYS A 30 24.37 3.44 11.27
N LYS A 31 23.55 4.48 11.12
CA LYS A 31 22.19 4.53 11.63
C LYS A 31 21.19 4.50 10.49
N ILE A 32 20.30 3.52 10.56
CA ILE A 32 19.12 3.36 9.66
C ILE A 32 17.89 3.71 10.47
N LEU A 33 17.15 4.72 10.05
CA LEU A 33 15.84 5.07 10.58
C LEU A 33 14.75 4.58 9.62
N ILE A 34 13.80 3.81 10.14
CA ILE A 34 12.53 3.52 9.49
C ILE A 34 11.46 4.35 10.19
N PHE A 35 10.87 5.29 9.47
CA PHE A 35 9.86 6.19 10.03
C PHE A 35 8.46 5.77 9.59
N CYS A 36 7.57 5.51 10.56
CA CYS A 36 6.17 5.20 10.36
C CYS A 36 5.33 6.10 11.27
N LYS A 37 4.42 6.90 10.71
CA LYS A 37 3.56 7.80 11.50
C LYS A 37 2.67 7.05 12.49
N GLY A 38 2.33 5.80 12.18
CA GLY A 38 1.52 4.89 13.00
C GLY A 38 2.30 3.64 13.38
N GLU A 39 1.80 2.51 12.92
CA GLU A 39 2.38 1.19 13.12
C GLU A 39 3.45 0.87 12.06
N LEU A 40 4.26 -0.14 12.34
CA LEU A 40 5.20 -0.69 11.37
C LEU A 40 4.42 -1.64 10.45
N TYR A 41 4.11 -1.22 9.24
CA TYR A 41 3.31 -1.99 8.30
C TYR A 41 3.81 -1.84 6.86
N ASP A 42 3.29 -2.64 5.93
CA ASP A 42 3.50 -2.55 4.48
C ASP A 42 5.00 -2.58 4.10
N ASN A 43 5.46 -1.65 3.28
CA ASN A 43 6.84 -1.51 2.84
C ASN A 43 7.83 -1.46 4.01
N SER A 44 7.50 -0.70 5.05
CA SER A 44 8.36 -0.53 6.23
C SER A 44 8.53 -1.81 7.03
N GLU A 45 7.45 -2.59 7.18
CA GLU A 45 7.50 -3.88 7.86
C GLU A 45 8.36 -4.90 7.09
N THR A 46 8.21 -4.92 5.75
CA THR A 46 9.00 -5.82 4.93
C THR A 46 10.47 -5.45 4.94
N LEU A 47 10.81 -4.16 4.83
CA LEU A 47 12.18 -3.69 4.94
C LEU A 47 12.79 -4.00 6.32
N PHE A 48 12.06 -3.74 7.40
CA PHE A 48 12.49 -4.10 8.75
C PHE A 48 12.73 -5.61 8.88
N GLY A 49 11.80 -6.43 8.41
CA GLY A 49 11.93 -7.89 8.41
C GLY A 49 13.15 -8.37 7.62
N TYR A 50 13.46 -7.74 6.48
CA TYR A 50 14.65 -8.01 5.70
C TYR A 50 15.92 -7.67 6.47
N LEU A 51 16.01 -6.48 7.07
CA LEU A 51 17.16 -6.05 7.89
C LEU A 51 17.40 -7.01 9.06
N MET A 52 16.31 -7.49 9.69
CA MET A 52 16.40 -8.45 10.82
C MET A 52 16.89 -9.82 10.37
N SER A 53 16.27 -10.40 9.34
CA SER A 53 16.61 -11.74 8.85
C SER A 53 18.03 -11.85 8.30
N HIS A 54 18.54 -10.76 7.73
CA HIS A 54 19.91 -10.67 7.23
C HIS A 54 20.89 -10.06 8.24
N LYS A 55 20.50 -9.88 9.50
CA LYS A 55 21.35 -9.44 10.62
C LYS A 55 22.08 -8.11 10.37
N PHE A 56 21.46 -7.14 9.69
CA PHE A 56 22.06 -5.82 9.48
C PHE A 56 22.34 -5.09 10.80
N TYR A 57 21.63 -5.44 11.87
CA TYR A 57 21.84 -4.90 13.22
C TYR A 57 23.23 -5.24 13.82
N GLU A 58 23.99 -6.15 13.24
CA GLU A 58 25.37 -6.40 13.65
C GLU A 58 26.31 -5.25 13.24
N LYS A 59 25.97 -4.55 12.14
CA LYS A 59 26.78 -3.47 11.56
C LYS A 59 26.13 -2.08 11.72
N TYR A 60 24.80 -2.02 11.76
CA TYR A 60 24.02 -0.78 11.79
C TYR A 60 23.16 -0.69 13.04
N GLU A 61 22.99 0.53 13.56
CA GLU A 61 21.92 0.85 14.49
C GLU A 61 20.61 1.00 13.71
N ILE A 62 19.59 0.17 14.00
CA ILE A 62 18.30 0.20 13.37
C ILE A 62 17.29 0.81 14.34
N VAL A 63 16.72 1.93 13.95
CA VAL A 63 15.72 2.65 14.74
C VAL A 63 14.40 2.65 13.97
N CYS A 64 13.32 2.23 14.62
CA CYS A 64 11.98 2.37 14.07
C CYS A 64 11.22 3.43 14.87
N ALA A 65 10.80 4.51 14.20
CA ALA A 65 9.92 5.51 14.79
C ALA A 65 8.47 5.10 14.50
N VAL A 66 7.69 4.83 15.55
CA VAL A 66 6.32 4.31 15.46
C VAL A 66 5.40 5.00 16.47
N GLY A 67 4.09 4.90 16.28
CA GLY A 67 3.12 5.50 17.19
C GLY A 67 3.16 4.93 18.60
N LYS A 68 3.30 3.61 18.73
CA LYS A 68 3.29 2.87 20.01
C LYS A 68 4.50 1.95 20.15
N PRO A 69 5.69 2.44 20.56
CA PRO A 69 6.91 1.64 20.69
C PRO A 69 6.79 0.44 21.63
N GLN A 70 5.91 0.53 22.63
CA GLN A 70 5.69 -0.54 23.60
C GLN A 70 5.20 -1.84 22.94
N ASP A 71 4.49 -1.77 21.83
CA ASP A 71 3.96 -2.94 21.13
C ASP A 71 5.08 -3.77 20.45
N TYR A 72 6.26 -3.19 20.31
CA TYR A 72 7.43 -3.79 19.67
C TYR A 72 8.55 -4.21 20.61
N GLN A 73 8.31 -4.22 21.95
CA GLN A 73 9.35 -4.55 22.95
C GLN A 73 10.00 -5.92 22.72
N LYS A 74 9.26 -6.90 22.23
CA LYS A 74 9.77 -8.24 21.92
C LYS A 74 10.75 -8.28 20.74
N LEU A 75 10.80 -7.20 19.93
CA LEU A 75 11.71 -7.05 18.79
C LEU A 75 12.96 -6.24 19.13
N VAL A 76 13.00 -5.60 20.30
CA VAL A 76 14.16 -4.85 20.78
C VAL A 76 15.33 -5.81 21.03
N ARG A 77 16.51 -5.44 20.57
CA ARG A 77 17.76 -6.16 20.77
C ARG A 77 18.95 -5.21 20.62
N LYS A 78 20.17 -5.71 20.79
CA LYS A 78 21.37 -4.90 20.55
C LYS A 78 21.28 -4.24 19.16
N ASN A 79 21.48 -2.93 19.11
CA ASN A 79 21.42 -2.08 17.93
C ASN A 79 20.03 -2.01 17.24
N VAL A 80 18.95 -2.47 17.89
CA VAL A 80 17.57 -2.36 17.38
C VAL A 80 16.68 -1.77 18.46
N ARG A 81 16.07 -0.64 18.18
CA ARG A 81 15.18 0.04 19.13
C ARG A 81 14.00 0.72 18.44
N PHE A 82 12.96 0.94 19.20
CA PHE A 82 11.77 1.63 18.78
C PHE A 82 11.59 2.91 19.57
N VAL A 83 11.23 4.00 18.90
CA VAL A 83 11.00 5.31 19.50
C VAL A 83 9.61 5.82 19.10
N ASN A 84 9.03 6.67 19.94
CA ASN A 84 7.78 7.33 19.60
C ASN A 84 8.02 8.49 18.61
N LEU A 85 6.94 9.09 18.10
CA LEU A 85 7.04 10.16 17.13
C LEU A 85 7.75 11.41 17.68
N ALA A 86 7.64 11.72 18.98
CA ALA A 86 8.37 12.82 19.59
C ALA A 86 9.89 12.57 19.60
N GLY A 87 10.31 11.34 19.91
CA GLY A 87 11.70 10.92 19.85
C GLY A 87 12.28 10.86 18.43
N SER A 88 11.42 10.75 17.41
CA SER A 88 11.84 10.64 16.01
C SER A 88 12.59 11.87 15.50
N LEU A 89 12.35 13.05 16.06
CA LEU A 89 13.04 14.28 15.67
C LEU A 89 14.57 14.14 15.77
N LYS A 90 15.08 13.66 16.93
CA LYS A 90 16.50 13.37 17.12
C LYS A 90 17.01 12.35 16.12
N GLU A 91 16.20 11.32 15.85
CA GLU A 91 16.63 10.24 14.97
C GLU A 91 16.70 10.71 13.50
N ILE A 92 15.74 11.50 13.04
CA ILE A 92 15.76 12.13 11.70
C ILE A 92 17.02 13.00 11.54
N MET A 93 17.34 13.80 12.56
CA MET A 93 18.49 14.70 12.49
C MET A 93 19.84 13.99 12.55
N THR A 94 19.92 12.79 13.10
CA THR A 94 21.20 12.07 13.31
C THR A 94 21.41 10.84 12.44
N ALA A 95 20.33 10.31 11.79
CA ALA A 95 20.47 9.16 10.92
C ALA A 95 21.17 9.49 9.60
N GLY A 96 22.06 8.58 9.15
CA GLY A 96 22.63 8.64 7.82
C GLY A 96 21.67 8.12 6.74
N PHE A 97 20.79 7.21 7.12
CA PHE A 97 19.81 6.60 6.22
C PHE A 97 18.41 6.68 6.83
N ILE A 98 17.44 7.16 6.04
CA ILE A 98 16.05 7.32 6.44
C ILE A 98 15.18 6.66 5.38
N PHE A 99 14.28 5.78 5.81
CA PHE A 99 13.30 5.13 4.97
C PHE A 99 11.90 5.38 5.53
N TYR A 100 10.98 5.79 4.68
CA TYR A 100 9.60 6.05 5.11
C TYR A 100 8.62 5.91 3.94
N HIS A 101 7.33 5.97 4.22
CA HIS A 101 6.28 6.05 3.22
C HIS A 101 5.30 7.18 3.55
N GLY A 102 5.08 8.05 2.57
CA GLY A 102 4.12 9.15 2.66
C GLY A 102 4.61 10.30 3.53
N GLU A 103 4.01 10.51 4.72
CA GLU A 103 4.31 11.69 5.54
C GLU A 103 5.50 11.46 6.47
N ILE A 104 6.42 12.40 6.46
CA ILE A 104 7.51 12.56 7.45
C ILE A 104 7.48 13.98 8.01
N LEU A 105 8.27 14.28 9.04
CA LEU A 105 8.46 15.65 9.49
C LEU A 105 9.07 16.50 8.37
N ALA A 106 8.62 17.76 8.25
CA ALA A 106 9.07 18.71 7.22
C ALA A 106 10.53 19.18 7.44
N ILE A 107 11.46 18.24 7.40
CA ILE A 107 12.89 18.47 7.58
C ILE A 107 13.63 18.00 6.34
N MET A 108 14.21 18.95 5.61
CA MET A 108 15.01 18.63 4.43
C MET A 108 16.25 17.79 4.81
N PRO A 109 16.48 16.66 4.12
CA PRO A 109 17.69 15.89 4.31
C PRO A 109 18.94 16.70 3.89
N THR A 110 20.06 16.43 4.52
CA THR A 110 21.34 17.06 4.17
C THR A 110 22.11 16.19 3.16
N LYS A 111 23.18 16.75 2.56
CA LYS A 111 24.08 15.99 1.65
C LYS A 111 24.67 14.71 2.30
N ASP A 112 24.71 14.66 3.63
CA ASP A 112 25.22 13.54 4.40
C ASP A 112 24.13 12.55 4.82
N GLN A 113 22.90 12.72 4.36
CA GLN A 113 21.76 11.84 4.61
C GLN A 113 21.23 11.30 3.29
N VAL A 114 20.86 10.02 3.29
CA VAL A 114 20.05 9.39 2.24
C VAL A 114 18.68 9.14 2.82
N SER A 115 17.69 9.94 2.40
CA SER A 115 16.29 9.82 2.79
C SER A 115 15.49 9.33 1.60
N ILE A 116 14.81 8.18 1.73
CA ILE A 116 14.04 7.56 0.64
C ILE A 116 12.58 7.41 1.05
N ASP A 117 11.71 8.07 0.30
CA ASP A 117 10.27 7.79 0.33
C ASP A 117 9.95 6.67 -0.67
N TYR A 118 9.44 5.55 -0.18
CA TYR A 118 9.00 4.45 -1.07
C TYR A 118 7.50 4.45 -1.29
N TRP A 119 6.80 5.48 -0.84
CA TRP A 119 5.37 5.69 -1.01
C TRP A 119 4.51 4.47 -0.64
N HIS A 120 3.22 4.50 -1.02
CA HIS A 120 2.25 3.44 -0.71
C HIS A 120 2.00 2.45 -1.85
N GLY A 121 2.75 2.55 -2.95
CA GLY A 121 2.59 1.72 -4.16
C GLY A 121 2.35 2.55 -5.43
N THR A 122 2.14 1.84 -6.54
CA THR A 122 1.99 2.43 -7.88
C THR A 122 0.64 3.16 -7.99
N PRO A 123 0.59 4.48 -8.26
CA PRO A 123 -0.67 5.19 -8.31
C PRO A 123 -1.40 4.95 -9.65
N LEU A 124 -2.67 4.58 -9.61
CA LEU A 124 -3.59 4.72 -10.75
C LEU A 124 -4.35 6.05 -10.67
N LYS A 125 -4.58 6.52 -9.47
CA LYS A 125 -5.31 7.75 -9.12
C LYS A 125 -4.36 8.93 -8.99
N LYS A 126 -4.83 10.14 -9.28
CA LYS A 126 -4.09 11.37 -8.95
C LYS A 126 -3.82 11.44 -7.45
N ILE A 127 -2.61 11.85 -7.09
CA ILE A 127 -2.14 11.93 -5.70
C ILE A 127 -1.40 13.25 -5.47
N ASN A 128 -1.30 13.65 -4.21
CA ASN A 128 -0.49 14.76 -3.70
C ASN A 128 -0.65 16.07 -4.52
N HIS A 129 0.42 16.57 -5.12
CA HIS A 129 0.45 17.82 -5.88
C HIS A 129 -0.55 17.84 -7.04
N MET A 130 -0.79 16.70 -7.68
CA MET A 130 -1.83 16.57 -8.73
C MET A 130 -3.25 16.90 -8.25
N LEU A 131 -3.45 17.11 -6.94
CA LEU A 131 -4.72 17.45 -6.27
C LEU A 131 -4.67 18.82 -5.59
N GLU A 132 -3.78 19.71 -5.98
CA GLU A 132 -3.59 21.02 -5.33
C GLU A 132 -4.89 21.84 -5.25
N ASP A 133 -5.69 21.85 -6.31
CA ASP A 133 -6.98 22.55 -6.33
C ASP A 133 -7.91 22.10 -5.19
N LYS A 134 -7.78 20.85 -4.73
CA LYS A 134 -8.59 20.25 -3.67
C LYS A 134 -7.90 20.26 -2.31
N LEU A 135 -6.60 19.99 -2.26
CA LEU A 135 -5.85 19.81 -1.02
C LEU A 135 -5.08 21.06 -0.60
N GLY A 136 -4.88 22.03 -1.53
CA GLY A 136 -4.11 23.23 -1.33
C GLY A 136 -2.60 22.94 -1.29
N ASP A 137 -1.82 24.02 -1.18
CA ASP A 137 -0.37 24.04 -1.19
C ASP A 137 0.22 23.21 -0.03
N TYR A 138 0.66 22.00 -0.34
CA TYR A 138 1.28 21.05 0.60
C TYR A 138 2.53 20.41 -0.03
N HIS A 139 3.69 20.59 0.62
CA HIS A 139 4.95 20.03 0.16
C HIS A 139 5.18 18.62 0.70
N TYR A 140 5.67 17.73 -0.16
CA TYR A 140 5.95 16.33 0.15
C TYR A 140 7.40 15.94 -0.11
N ASP A 141 8.25 16.84 -0.58
CA ASP A 141 9.58 16.62 -1.12
C ASP A 141 10.71 16.53 -0.06
N PHE A 142 10.39 16.06 1.15
CA PHE A 142 11.34 15.93 2.27
C PHE A 142 12.19 14.64 2.16
N PHE A 143 12.67 14.34 0.97
CA PHE A 143 13.49 13.16 0.67
C PHE A 143 14.71 13.52 -0.19
N THR A 144 15.70 12.63 -0.21
CA THR A 144 16.76 12.64 -1.23
C THR A 144 16.26 11.96 -2.51
N TYR A 145 15.55 10.84 -2.33
CA TYR A 145 15.01 10.04 -3.42
C TYR A 145 13.59 9.56 -3.12
N LEU A 146 12.83 9.42 -4.19
CA LEU A 146 11.50 8.83 -4.23
C LEU A 146 11.54 7.58 -5.11
N THR A 147 10.83 6.50 -4.75
CA THR A 147 10.80 5.31 -5.59
C THR A 147 9.68 5.35 -6.62
N ALA A 148 9.93 4.77 -7.78
CA ALA A 148 8.93 4.43 -8.78
C ALA A 148 9.07 2.95 -9.18
N PRO A 149 7.97 2.29 -9.62
CA PRO A 149 8.01 0.89 -10.00
C PRO A 149 8.63 0.67 -11.39
N SER A 150 8.57 1.66 -12.30
CA SER A 150 9.09 1.59 -13.67
C SER A 150 9.40 2.95 -14.26
N GLU A 151 10.01 2.97 -15.44
CA GLU A 151 10.28 4.20 -16.21
C GLU A 151 9.00 4.96 -16.57
N MET A 152 7.88 4.27 -16.82
CA MET A 152 6.59 4.88 -17.08
C MET A 152 6.12 5.75 -15.89
N PHE A 153 6.33 5.27 -14.67
CA PHE A 153 5.87 5.96 -13.47
C PHE A 153 6.85 7.03 -12.94
N ARG A 154 8.07 7.09 -13.43
CA ARG A 154 9.04 8.13 -12.98
C ARG A 154 8.53 9.55 -13.17
N PRO A 155 8.07 9.98 -14.37
CA PRO A 155 7.54 11.33 -14.55
C PRO A 155 6.26 11.56 -13.74
N ILE A 156 5.37 10.57 -13.64
CA ILE A 156 4.14 10.65 -12.84
C ILE A 156 4.47 10.90 -11.36
N MET A 157 5.43 10.17 -10.82
CA MET A 157 5.85 10.35 -9.43
C MET A 157 6.57 11.69 -9.23
N ALA A 158 7.38 12.15 -10.20
CA ALA A 158 8.03 13.45 -10.13
C ALA A 158 7.00 14.60 -10.09
N GLU A 159 5.97 14.55 -10.94
CA GLU A 159 4.86 15.50 -10.92
C GLU A 159 4.07 15.44 -9.61
N ALA A 160 3.69 14.24 -9.17
CA ALA A 160 2.89 14.05 -7.96
C ALA A 160 3.58 14.60 -6.69
N PHE A 161 4.90 14.62 -6.66
CA PHE A 161 5.68 15.07 -5.49
C PHE A 161 6.39 16.40 -5.71
N ASP A 162 6.14 17.06 -6.84
CA ASP A 162 6.79 18.32 -7.23
C ASP A 162 8.33 18.23 -7.07
N CYS A 163 8.93 17.16 -7.59
CA CYS A 163 10.36 16.91 -7.45
C CYS A 163 11.04 16.69 -8.81
N LYS A 164 12.37 16.74 -8.80
CA LYS A 164 13.14 16.55 -10.04
C LYS A 164 13.15 15.08 -10.45
N LEU A 165 13.08 14.79 -11.75
CA LEU A 165 13.08 13.44 -12.30
C LEU A 165 14.28 12.60 -11.85
N ASN A 166 15.45 13.21 -11.63
CA ASN A 166 16.64 12.51 -11.15
C ASN A 166 16.59 12.12 -9.66
N GLN A 167 15.61 12.62 -8.91
CA GLN A 167 15.33 12.18 -7.54
C GLN A 167 14.43 10.92 -7.51
N VAL A 168 13.76 10.59 -8.64
CA VAL A 168 12.91 9.42 -8.73
C VAL A 168 13.72 8.22 -9.23
N ILE A 169 13.85 7.21 -8.39
CA ILE A 169 14.64 5.99 -8.66
C ILE A 169 13.74 4.78 -8.90
N ILE A 170 14.18 3.86 -9.74
CA ILE A 170 13.49 2.58 -9.95
C ILE A 170 14.07 1.54 -9.00
N ALA A 171 13.34 1.19 -7.96
CA ALA A 171 13.78 0.22 -6.96
C ALA A 171 12.78 -0.92 -6.71
N GLY A 172 11.55 -0.76 -7.15
CA GLY A 172 10.40 -1.59 -6.76
C GLY A 172 9.95 -1.27 -5.32
N HIS A 173 8.89 -1.92 -4.89
CA HIS A 173 8.35 -1.73 -3.54
C HIS A 173 8.83 -2.86 -2.62
N PRO A 174 9.39 -2.56 -1.42
CA PRO A 174 9.81 -3.58 -0.44
C PRO A 174 8.74 -4.65 -0.17
N ARG A 175 7.46 -4.26 -0.05
CA ARG A 175 6.35 -5.18 0.23
C ARG A 175 6.17 -6.28 -0.83
N ASN A 176 6.58 -6.01 -2.08
CA ASN A 176 6.49 -6.99 -3.15
C ASN A 176 7.43 -8.19 -2.94
N ASP A 177 8.45 -8.09 -2.06
CA ASP A 177 9.26 -9.25 -1.68
C ASP A 177 8.43 -10.33 -0.96
N ASP A 178 7.33 -9.94 -0.30
CA ASP A 178 6.43 -10.87 0.36
C ASP A 178 5.59 -11.71 -0.60
N LEU A 179 5.35 -11.24 -1.84
CA LEU A 179 4.71 -12.03 -2.90
C LEU A 179 5.57 -13.24 -3.33
N PHE A 180 6.87 -13.20 -3.05
CA PHE A 180 7.82 -14.28 -3.37
C PHE A 180 8.30 -15.04 -2.13
N SER A 181 7.68 -14.78 -0.97
CA SER A 181 7.98 -15.47 0.28
C SER A 181 7.47 -16.91 0.25
N LYS A 182 8.22 -17.83 0.87
CA LYS A 182 7.75 -19.22 1.10
C LYS A 182 6.88 -19.39 2.34
N LYS A 183 6.62 -18.31 3.10
CA LYS A 183 5.84 -18.37 4.33
C LYS A 183 4.36 -18.41 4.00
N ASP A 184 3.65 -19.35 4.62
CA ASP A 184 2.19 -19.42 4.62
C ASP A 184 1.62 -18.47 5.68
N GLU A 185 0.54 -17.77 5.36
CA GLU A 185 -0.19 -16.90 6.29
C GLU A 185 -1.62 -17.40 6.59
N PHE A 186 -2.14 -18.33 5.82
CA PHE A 186 -3.50 -18.85 6.00
C PHE A 186 -3.72 -19.52 7.34
N HIS A 187 -2.72 -20.26 7.85
CA HIS A 187 -2.79 -20.90 9.17
C HIS A 187 -3.02 -19.91 10.32
N LYS A 188 -2.59 -18.65 10.18
CA LYS A 188 -2.83 -17.60 11.19
C LYS A 188 -4.27 -17.12 11.23
N LEU A 189 -5.02 -17.34 10.16
CA LEU A 189 -6.43 -17.02 10.03
C LEU A 189 -7.32 -18.21 10.39
N ASP A 190 -6.73 -19.31 10.85
CA ASP A 190 -7.40 -20.58 11.12
C ASP A 190 -8.06 -21.14 9.82
N ILE A 191 -7.45 -20.89 8.66
CA ILE A 191 -7.90 -21.34 7.34
C ILE A 191 -6.91 -22.39 6.82
N VAL A 192 -7.44 -23.53 6.42
CA VAL A 192 -6.69 -24.55 5.66
C VAL A 192 -7.01 -24.39 4.20
N LYS A 193 -6.08 -23.80 3.43
CA LYS A 193 -6.32 -23.48 2.00
C LYS A 193 -6.70 -24.71 1.19
N ALA A 194 -6.15 -25.89 1.51
CA ALA A 194 -6.41 -27.14 0.82
C ALA A 194 -7.88 -27.63 0.95
N ASP A 195 -8.66 -27.09 1.90
CA ASP A 195 -10.07 -27.42 2.05
C ASP A 195 -10.95 -26.73 0.97
N TYR A 196 -10.40 -25.78 0.22
CA TYR A 196 -11.10 -25.02 -0.81
C TYR A 196 -10.55 -25.28 -2.20
N ASN A 197 -11.45 -25.37 -3.18
CA ASN A 197 -11.10 -25.49 -4.59
C ASN A 197 -10.36 -24.24 -5.09
N LYS A 198 -10.83 -23.05 -4.69
CA LYS A 198 -10.23 -21.74 -5.00
C LYS A 198 -10.36 -20.79 -3.81
N VAL A 199 -9.40 -19.88 -3.70
CA VAL A 199 -9.44 -18.78 -2.74
C VAL A 199 -9.29 -17.46 -3.51
N PHE A 200 -10.29 -16.62 -3.42
CA PHE A 200 -10.34 -15.30 -4.07
C PHE A 200 -10.04 -14.20 -3.06
N ALA A 201 -9.28 -13.20 -3.47
CA ALA A 201 -9.14 -11.96 -2.72
C ALA A 201 -10.01 -10.88 -3.38
N TRP A 202 -10.81 -10.19 -2.59
CA TRP A 202 -11.54 -9.00 -3.03
C TRP A 202 -11.09 -7.80 -2.20
N MET A 203 -10.54 -6.79 -2.87
CA MET A 203 -9.98 -5.59 -2.24
C MET A 203 -10.62 -4.33 -2.81
N PRO A 204 -11.86 -4.00 -2.40
CA PRO A 204 -12.54 -2.80 -2.87
C PRO A 204 -11.87 -1.53 -2.32
N THR A 205 -11.83 -0.48 -3.12
CA THR A 205 -11.52 0.88 -2.65
C THR A 205 -12.68 1.36 -1.77
N TYR A 206 -12.38 2.11 -0.72
CA TYR A 206 -13.41 2.69 0.14
C TYR A 206 -14.27 3.72 -0.63
N ARG A 207 -15.56 3.76 -0.29
CA ARG A 207 -16.52 4.74 -0.79
C ARG A 207 -17.00 5.66 0.33
N ILE A 208 -17.07 5.14 1.56
CA ILE A 208 -17.52 5.86 2.76
C ILE A 208 -16.32 6.06 3.68
N SER A 209 -15.91 7.31 3.89
CA SER A 209 -14.84 7.68 4.83
C SER A 209 -15.38 8.54 5.96
N HIS A 210 -14.82 8.41 7.16
CA HIS A 210 -15.04 9.35 8.27
C HIS A 210 -14.49 10.76 7.99
N ASP A 211 -13.57 10.93 7.05
CA ASP A 211 -13.00 12.22 6.65
C ASP A 211 -13.59 12.66 5.29
N LYS A 212 -14.51 13.62 5.32
CA LYS A 212 -15.18 14.18 4.13
C LYS A 212 -14.20 14.73 3.07
N LEU A 213 -12.96 15.05 3.44
CA LEU A 213 -11.92 15.52 2.51
C LEU A 213 -11.29 14.38 1.69
N ILE A 214 -11.56 13.13 2.07
CA ILE A 214 -10.98 11.94 1.45
C ILE A 214 -12.07 11.09 0.77
N MET A 215 -13.30 11.60 0.67
CA MET A 215 -14.38 10.88 -0.04
C MET A 215 -14.05 10.84 -1.53
N ASP A 216 -13.97 9.64 -2.06
CA ASP A 216 -13.71 9.37 -3.48
C ASP A 216 -15.02 9.22 -4.31
N SER A 217 -16.20 9.40 -3.69
CA SER A 217 -17.52 9.27 -4.33
C SER A 217 -18.56 10.26 -3.79
N SER A 218 -19.67 10.45 -4.50
CA SER A 218 -20.77 11.33 -4.12
C SER A 218 -21.50 10.88 -2.86
N GLU A 219 -22.19 11.83 -2.19
CA GLU A 219 -23.03 11.50 -1.02
C GLU A 219 -24.14 10.51 -1.34
N ASP A 220 -24.62 10.47 -2.59
CA ASP A 220 -25.70 9.56 -3.02
C ASP A 220 -25.22 8.12 -3.20
N PHE A 221 -24.02 7.91 -3.73
CA PHE A 221 -23.39 6.59 -3.80
C PHE A 221 -23.07 6.07 -2.39
N VAL A 222 -22.64 6.94 -1.50
CA VAL A 222 -22.33 6.67 -0.10
C VAL A 222 -23.55 6.16 0.69
N LYS A 223 -24.75 6.64 0.38
CA LYS A 223 -25.99 6.24 1.10
C LYS A 223 -26.40 4.79 0.84
N ASN A 224 -25.95 4.21 -0.25
CA ASN A 224 -26.48 2.93 -0.72
C ASN A 224 -25.61 1.72 -0.42
N ALA A 225 -24.39 1.81 0.11
CA ALA A 225 -23.75 0.59 0.54
C ALA A 225 -22.27 0.42 0.64
N GLY A 226 -21.38 1.07 0.65
CA GLY A 226 -20.02 0.74 1.07
C GLY A 226 -19.22 -0.35 0.32
N ILE A 227 -19.87 -1.31 -0.35
CA ILE A 227 -19.20 -2.32 -1.18
C ILE A 227 -19.87 -2.36 -2.55
N PRO A 228 -19.09 -2.19 -3.64
CA PRO A 228 -19.62 -2.21 -5.01
C PRO A 228 -20.39 -3.50 -5.33
N LEU A 229 -21.46 -3.40 -6.14
CA LEU A 229 -22.34 -4.48 -6.60
C LEU A 229 -23.17 -5.20 -5.52
N PHE A 230 -22.66 -5.38 -4.31
CA PHE A 230 -23.32 -6.13 -3.25
C PHE A 230 -23.73 -5.17 -2.12
N HIS A 231 -24.95 -4.60 -2.29
CA HIS A 231 -25.42 -3.51 -1.43
C HIS A 231 -26.31 -3.96 -0.27
N THR A 232 -26.69 -5.24 -0.20
CA THR A 232 -27.64 -5.76 0.80
C THR A 232 -27.12 -7.03 1.45
N ALA A 233 -27.56 -7.29 2.68
CA ALA A 233 -27.25 -8.56 3.37
C ALA A 233 -27.75 -9.78 2.57
N GLU A 234 -28.88 -9.65 1.87
CA GLU A 234 -29.42 -10.71 1.00
C GLU A 234 -28.45 -11.04 -0.14
N SER A 235 -27.87 -10.02 -0.80
CA SER A 235 -26.90 -10.23 -1.89
C SER A 235 -25.65 -10.95 -1.40
N PHE A 236 -25.16 -10.63 -0.18
CA PHE A 236 -24.05 -11.35 0.45
C PHE A 236 -24.41 -12.78 0.84
N THR A 237 -25.63 -13.03 1.30
CA THR A 237 -26.10 -14.39 1.58
C THR A 237 -26.11 -15.24 0.31
N LYS A 238 -26.60 -14.69 -0.81
CA LYS A 238 -26.57 -15.37 -2.13
C LYS A 238 -25.14 -15.63 -2.59
N LEU A 239 -24.23 -14.65 -2.42
CA LEU A 239 -22.83 -14.82 -2.77
C LEU A 239 -22.17 -15.91 -1.92
N ASN A 240 -22.43 -15.95 -0.61
CA ASN A 240 -21.92 -17.00 0.26
C ASN A 240 -22.43 -18.39 -0.15
N ALA A 241 -23.71 -18.53 -0.44
CA ALA A 241 -24.28 -19.80 -0.91
C ALA A 241 -23.66 -20.26 -2.26
N TYR A 242 -23.36 -19.32 -3.15
CA TYR A 242 -22.63 -19.61 -4.39
C TYR A 242 -21.22 -20.11 -4.11
N MET A 243 -20.47 -19.39 -3.24
CA MET A 243 -19.10 -19.79 -2.85
C MET A 243 -19.08 -21.16 -2.19
N GLU A 244 -20.07 -21.47 -1.33
CA GLU A 244 -20.24 -22.76 -0.68
C GLU A 244 -20.50 -23.88 -1.69
N ALA A 245 -21.43 -23.67 -2.65
CA ALA A 245 -21.70 -24.64 -3.70
C ALA A 245 -20.49 -24.96 -4.57
N GLN A 246 -19.55 -24.01 -4.70
CA GLN A 246 -18.30 -24.19 -5.43
C GLN A 246 -17.13 -24.65 -4.53
N ASN A 247 -17.36 -24.88 -3.25
CA ASN A 247 -16.35 -25.13 -2.23
C ASN A 247 -15.14 -24.16 -2.34
N SER A 248 -15.44 -22.86 -2.44
CA SER A 248 -14.46 -21.81 -2.62
C SER A 248 -14.58 -20.74 -1.56
N LEU A 249 -13.48 -20.05 -1.24
CA LEU A 249 -13.42 -19.02 -0.19
C LEU A 249 -13.22 -17.64 -0.81
N LEU A 250 -13.97 -16.64 -0.34
CA LEU A 250 -13.80 -15.24 -0.67
C LEU A 250 -13.25 -14.46 0.54
N LEU A 251 -12.06 -13.92 0.41
CA LEU A 251 -11.44 -13.01 1.38
C LEU A 251 -11.72 -11.57 0.97
N ILE A 252 -12.53 -10.85 1.76
CA ILE A 252 -12.83 -9.44 1.49
C ILE A 252 -11.94 -8.58 2.40
N LYS A 253 -10.93 -7.93 1.83
CA LYS A 253 -10.03 -7.03 2.57
C LYS A 253 -10.52 -5.60 2.47
N LEU A 254 -11.09 -5.10 3.56
CA LEU A 254 -11.60 -3.74 3.63
C LEU A 254 -10.48 -2.70 3.77
N HIS A 255 -10.68 -1.54 3.14
CA HIS A 255 -9.75 -0.42 3.26
C HIS A 255 -9.77 0.17 4.68
N PRO A 256 -8.62 0.62 5.24
CA PRO A 256 -8.57 1.19 6.60
C PRO A 256 -9.46 2.42 6.83
N ALA A 257 -9.73 3.18 5.77
CA ALA A 257 -10.61 4.36 5.84
C ALA A 257 -12.11 4.02 5.77
N GLN A 258 -12.46 2.75 5.51
CA GLN A 258 -13.86 2.30 5.40
C GLN A 258 -14.56 2.40 6.75
N ASN A 259 -15.77 2.98 6.75
CA ASN A 259 -16.65 2.93 7.92
C ASN A 259 -17.29 1.54 8.04
N LEU A 260 -16.78 0.75 8.97
CA LEU A 260 -17.23 -0.65 9.17
C LEU A 260 -18.64 -0.74 9.73
N GLU A 261 -19.07 0.24 10.55
CA GLU A 261 -20.41 0.26 11.16
C GLU A 261 -21.52 0.47 10.11
N ALA A 262 -21.16 1.10 8.99
CA ALA A 262 -22.09 1.32 7.88
C ALA A 262 -22.23 0.11 6.94
N LEU A 263 -21.37 -0.93 7.12
CA LEU A 263 -21.39 -2.11 6.27
C LEU A 263 -22.26 -3.21 6.89
N ALA A 264 -23.30 -3.63 6.17
CA ALA A 264 -24.16 -4.76 6.56
C ALA A 264 -23.51 -6.12 6.22
N ILE A 265 -22.20 -6.27 6.42
CA ILE A 265 -21.46 -7.51 6.11
C ILE A 265 -20.76 -8.07 7.35
N GLN A 266 -20.68 -9.39 7.39
CA GLN A 266 -20.02 -10.15 8.45
C GLN A 266 -19.35 -11.39 7.87
N ASP A 267 -18.51 -12.04 8.66
CA ASP A 267 -17.99 -13.38 8.34
C ASP A 267 -19.13 -14.37 8.12
N MET A 268 -18.98 -15.19 7.09
CA MET A 268 -19.89 -16.29 6.75
C MET A 268 -19.07 -17.57 6.54
N SER A 269 -19.73 -18.68 6.19
CA SER A 269 -19.03 -19.97 6.00
C SER A 269 -17.94 -19.91 4.92
N HIS A 270 -18.18 -19.19 3.81
CA HIS A 270 -17.29 -19.10 2.67
C HIS A 270 -16.91 -17.64 2.30
N ILE A 271 -17.22 -16.68 3.18
CA ILE A 271 -16.79 -15.28 3.06
C ILE A 271 -16.11 -14.86 4.38
N LYS A 272 -14.87 -14.40 4.29
CA LYS A 272 -14.09 -13.88 5.42
C LYS A 272 -13.79 -12.41 5.26
N ILE A 273 -14.15 -11.60 6.25
CA ILE A 273 -13.88 -10.16 6.27
C ILE A 273 -12.53 -9.90 6.94
N LEU A 274 -11.64 -9.25 6.23
CA LEU A 274 -10.30 -8.91 6.72
C LEU A 274 -10.20 -7.39 6.94
N THR A 275 -10.04 -6.98 8.19
CA THR A 275 -9.69 -5.59 8.56
C THR A 275 -8.21 -5.49 8.88
N ASN A 276 -7.64 -4.27 8.87
CA ASN A 276 -6.27 -4.09 9.33
C ASN A 276 -6.11 -4.56 10.78
N ALA A 277 -7.02 -4.14 11.67
CA ALA A 277 -6.98 -4.53 13.08
C ALA A 277 -6.96 -6.05 13.26
N TYR A 278 -7.75 -6.79 12.47
CA TYR A 278 -7.77 -8.25 12.52
C TYR A 278 -6.45 -8.86 11.99
N LEU A 279 -5.93 -8.36 10.87
CA LEU A 279 -4.65 -8.82 10.33
C LEU A 279 -3.49 -8.54 11.29
N ASP A 280 -3.47 -7.36 11.92
CA ASP A 280 -2.45 -6.96 12.90
C ASP A 280 -2.53 -7.83 14.17
N GLN A 281 -3.73 -8.07 14.69
CA GLN A 281 -3.96 -8.98 15.82
C GLN A 281 -3.44 -10.39 15.54
N LYS A 282 -3.71 -10.91 14.35
CA LYS A 282 -3.26 -12.24 13.89
C LYS A 282 -1.82 -12.21 13.35
N ARG A 283 -1.19 -11.03 13.24
CA ARG A 283 0.15 -10.83 12.65
C ARG A 283 0.26 -11.42 11.24
N VAL A 284 -0.77 -11.22 10.44
CA VAL A 284 -0.85 -11.65 9.04
C VAL A 284 -0.24 -10.56 8.16
N ARG A 285 0.65 -10.93 7.27
CA ARG A 285 1.20 -10.04 6.25
C ARG A 285 0.40 -10.17 4.97
N LEU A 286 -0.29 -9.10 4.59
CA LEU A 286 -1.25 -9.10 3.49
C LEU A 286 -0.66 -9.65 2.18
N TYR A 287 0.53 -9.20 1.80
CA TYR A 287 1.16 -9.63 0.53
C TYR A 287 1.58 -11.11 0.53
N ARG A 288 1.90 -11.66 1.70
CA ARG A 288 2.11 -13.12 1.84
C ARG A 288 0.82 -13.91 1.78
N LEU A 289 -0.29 -13.32 2.21
CA LEU A 289 -1.61 -13.93 2.05
C LEU A 289 -2.03 -13.90 0.58
N LEU A 290 -1.90 -12.73 -0.08
CA LEU A 290 -2.28 -12.53 -1.49
C LEU A 290 -1.53 -13.47 -2.45
N LYS A 291 -0.26 -13.78 -2.21
CA LYS A 291 0.49 -14.70 -3.08
C LYS A 291 -0.15 -16.09 -3.21
N ASP A 292 -0.89 -16.50 -2.19
CA ASP A 292 -1.52 -17.84 -2.13
C ASP A 292 -3.00 -17.81 -2.52
N THR A 293 -3.58 -16.64 -2.87
CA THR A 293 -4.92 -16.54 -3.48
C THR A 293 -4.86 -16.94 -4.96
N ASP A 294 -5.99 -17.33 -5.54
CA ASP A 294 -6.07 -17.82 -6.92
C ASP A 294 -6.42 -16.69 -7.91
N ALA A 295 -7.11 -15.65 -7.46
CA ALA A 295 -7.41 -14.45 -8.24
C ALA A 295 -7.61 -13.23 -7.33
N LEU A 296 -7.50 -12.03 -7.91
CA LEU A 296 -7.79 -10.76 -7.27
C LEU A 296 -8.99 -10.08 -7.92
N ILE A 297 -9.94 -9.65 -7.10
CA ILE A 297 -11.01 -8.75 -7.51
C ILE A 297 -10.75 -7.40 -6.84
N THR A 298 -10.76 -6.33 -7.60
CA THR A 298 -10.55 -4.99 -7.06
C THR A 298 -11.28 -3.95 -7.92
N ASP A 299 -10.91 -2.70 -7.82
CA ASP A 299 -11.44 -1.59 -8.61
C ASP A 299 -10.28 -0.65 -9.01
N TYR A 300 -10.20 0.55 -8.42
CA TYR A 300 -9.14 1.55 -8.68
C TYR A 300 -7.97 1.47 -7.70
N SER A 301 -7.82 0.36 -6.99
CA SER A 301 -6.78 0.16 -5.99
C SER A 301 -5.44 -0.19 -6.65
N SER A 302 -4.36 0.43 -6.18
CA SER A 302 -3.00 0.19 -6.67
C SER A 302 -2.48 -1.24 -6.44
N VAL A 303 -3.17 -2.04 -5.63
CA VAL A 303 -2.75 -3.41 -5.28
C VAL A 303 -2.65 -4.32 -6.51
N TYR A 304 -3.49 -4.10 -7.53
CA TYR A 304 -3.45 -4.94 -8.72
C TYR A 304 -2.12 -4.80 -9.48
N PHE A 305 -1.51 -3.62 -9.53
CA PHE A 305 -0.19 -3.46 -10.13
C PHE A 305 0.88 -4.35 -9.48
N ASP A 306 0.78 -4.55 -8.17
CA ASP A 306 1.66 -5.47 -7.46
C ASP A 306 1.25 -6.93 -7.70
N TYR A 307 -0.07 -7.22 -7.78
CA TYR A 307 -0.58 -8.56 -8.01
C TYR A 307 -0.25 -9.11 -9.42
N LEU A 308 -0.06 -8.23 -10.42
CA LEU A 308 0.46 -8.60 -11.75
C LEU A 308 1.77 -9.42 -11.68
N LEU A 309 2.58 -9.22 -10.63
CA LEU A 309 3.81 -9.98 -10.42
C LEU A 309 3.58 -11.49 -10.20
N LEU A 310 2.35 -11.88 -9.85
CA LEU A 310 1.95 -13.27 -9.66
C LEU A 310 1.43 -13.94 -10.95
N ASP A 311 1.16 -13.18 -12.01
CA ASP A 311 0.54 -13.62 -13.28
C ASP A 311 -0.76 -14.42 -13.07
N LYS A 312 -1.58 -14.03 -12.09
CA LYS A 312 -2.86 -14.65 -11.75
C LYS A 312 -4.02 -13.81 -12.25
N PRO A 313 -5.22 -14.40 -12.48
CA PRO A 313 -6.40 -13.68 -12.93
C PRO A 313 -6.75 -12.49 -12.04
N GLU A 314 -7.17 -11.40 -12.66
CA GLU A 314 -7.65 -10.18 -12.02
C GLU A 314 -9.00 -9.77 -12.61
N ALA A 315 -9.82 -9.11 -11.81
CA ALA A 315 -11.06 -8.49 -12.24
C ALA A 315 -11.24 -7.12 -11.60
N PHE A 316 -11.90 -6.22 -12.33
CA PHE A 316 -12.04 -4.82 -11.98
C PHE A 316 -13.52 -4.42 -11.95
N ILE A 317 -14.02 -4.05 -10.78
CA ILE A 317 -15.37 -3.55 -10.62
C ILE A 317 -15.37 -2.04 -10.90
N VAL A 318 -16.09 -1.63 -11.95
CA VAL A 318 -16.03 -0.25 -12.49
C VAL A 318 -17.42 0.39 -12.61
N GLU A 319 -18.39 -0.03 -11.80
CA GLU A 319 -19.78 0.47 -11.85
C GLU A 319 -19.88 2.00 -11.71
N ASP A 320 -18.94 2.63 -11.02
CA ASP A 320 -18.89 4.07 -10.72
C ASP A 320 -17.73 4.81 -11.39
N MET A 321 -17.10 4.24 -12.43
CA MET A 321 -15.85 4.77 -13.02
C MET A 321 -15.97 6.22 -13.47
N LYS A 322 -17.07 6.62 -14.10
CA LYS A 322 -17.25 8.01 -14.58
C LYS A 322 -17.31 8.99 -13.41
N GLU A 323 -18.03 8.65 -12.37
CA GLU A 323 -18.16 9.45 -11.17
C GLU A 323 -16.84 9.53 -10.41
N TYR A 324 -16.20 8.39 -10.19
CA TYR A 324 -14.89 8.29 -9.54
C TYR A 324 -13.83 9.11 -10.28
N GLY A 325 -13.76 8.98 -11.60
CA GLY A 325 -12.83 9.74 -12.45
C GLY A 325 -13.05 11.25 -12.39
N SER A 326 -14.31 11.71 -12.32
CA SER A 326 -14.63 13.14 -12.20
C SER A 326 -14.23 13.74 -10.85
N HIS A 327 -14.28 12.95 -9.77
CA HIS A 327 -13.94 13.42 -8.43
C HIS A 327 -12.45 13.28 -8.12
N ARG A 328 -11.84 12.17 -8.45
CA ARG A 328 -10.46 11.84 -8.09
C ARG A 328 -9.47 12.08 -9.23
N GLY A 329 -9.85 11.67 -10.43
CA GLY A 329 -8.99 11.65 -11.61
C GLY A 329 -7.96 10.51 -11.58
N PHE A 330 -7.47 10.18 -12.79
CA PHE A 330 -6.48 9.13 -13.00
C PHE A 330 -5.16 9.75 -13.48
N VAL A 331 -4.06 9.03 -13.30
CA VAL A 331 -2.71 9.44 -13.75
C VAL A 331 -2.43 9.04 -15.19
N VAL A 332 -3.35 8.34 -15.82
CA VAL A 332 -3.34 7.91 -17.23
C VAL A 332 -4.63 8.36 -17.90
N ASP A 333 -4.61 8.56 -19.23
CA ASP A 333 -5.75 9.07 -19.99
C ASP A 333 -6.94 8.11 -19.94
N ASN A 334 -6.72 6.83 -20.19
CA ASN A 334 -7.73 5.79 -20.11
C ASN A 334 -7.29 4.69 -19.12
N PRO A 335 -7.85 4.65 -17.90
CA PRO A 335 -7.46 3.65 -16.91
C PRO A 335 -7.77 2.20 -17.32
N LEU A 336 -8.78 1.97 -18.18
CA LEU A 336 -9.13 0.63 -18.66
C LEU A 336 -8.02 -0.03 -19.49
N ASP A 337 -7.16 0.76 -20.14
CA ASP A 337 -6.02 0.24 -20.89
C ASP A 337 -4.99 -0.42 -19.96
N TYR A 338 -4.97 -0.02 -18.69
CA TYR A 338 -4.07 -0.51 -17.64
C TYR A 338 -4.74 -1.48 -16.67
N MET A 339 -5.99 -1.89 -16.91
CA MET A 339 -6.72 -2.89 -16.15
C MET A 339 -6.75 -4.22 -16.93
N PRO A 340 -5.74 -5.10 -16.79
CA PRO A 340 -5.59 -6.29 -17.61
C PRO A 340 -6.36 -7.48 -17.03
N GLY A 341 -7.66 -7.36 -16.85
CA GLY A 341 -8.56 -8.37 -16.32
C GLY A 341 -9.99 -8.14 -16.76
N GLU A 342 -10.90 -8.96 -16.26
CA GLU A 342 -12.32 -8.79 -16.57
C GLU A 342 -12.87 -7.50 -15.99
N ILE A 343 -13.60 -6.74 -16.80
CA ILE A 343 -14.31 -5.54 -16.40
C ILE A 343 -15.70 -5.93 -15.94
N ILE A 344 -16.02 -5.64 -14.68
CA ILE A 344 -17.26 -6.06 -14.02
C ILE A 344 -18.11 -4.84 -13.70
N GLU A 345 -19.33 -4.82 -14.24
CA GLU A 345 -20.34 -3.77 -14.02
C GLU A 345 -21.61 -4.28 -13.35
N SER A 346 -21.71 -5.60 -13.12
CA SER A 346 -22.89 -6.25 -12.54
C SER A 346 -22.55 -7.47 -11.70
N GLN A 347 -23.48 -7.91 -10.85
CA GLN A 347 -23.33 -9.16 -10.10
C GLN A 347 -23.22 -10.38 -11.04
N GLU A 348 -23.90 -10.39 -12.18
CA GLU A 348 -23.78 -11.46 -13.17
C GLU A 348 -22.34 -11.56 -13.71
N GLY A 349 -21.71 -10.42 -14.06
CA GLY A 349 -20.30 -10.37 -14.47
C GLY A 349 -19.37 -10.86 -13.37
N PHE A 350 -19.67 -10.54 -12.09
CA PHE A 350 -18.90 -11.02 -10.95
C PHE A 350 -18.94 -12.55 -10.84
N TYR A 351 -20.14 -13.15 -10.90
CA TYR A 351 -20.26 -14.61 -10.87
C TYR A 351 -19.59 -15.27 -12.08
N LYS A 352 -19.69 -14.65 -13.27
CA LYS A 352 -19.01 -15.15 -14.48
C LYS A 352 -17.51 -15.17 -14.35
N PHE A 353 -16.89 -14.15 -13.75
CA PHE A 353 -15.47 -14.15 -13.45
C PHE A 353 -15.09 -15.28 -12.51
N LEU A 354 -15.83 -15.51 -11.42
CA LEU A 354 -15.57 -16.63 -10.51
C LEU A 354 -15.64 -17.96 -11.25
N GLU A 355 -16.67 -18.18 -12.07
CA GLU A 355 -16.83 -19.38 -12.89
C GLU A 355 -15.62 -19.60 -13.83
N ASN A 356 -15.20 -18.54 -14.55
CA ASN A 356 -14.05 -18.60 -15.44
C ASN A 356 -12.78 -19.03 -14.69
N CYS A 357 -12.56 -18.47 -13.49
CA CYS A 357 -11.41 -18.84 -12.66
C CYS A 357 -11.48 -20.31 -12.19
N MET A 358 -12.68 -20.80 -11.82
CA MET A 358 -12.87 -22.19 -11.39
C MET A 358 -12.60 -23.18 -12.50
N GLU A 359 -12.99 -22.84 -13.72
CA GLU A 359 -12.74 -23.65 -14.91
C GLU A 359 -11.35 -23.46 -15.54
N GLY A 360 -10.52 -22.59 -14.95
CA GLY A 360 -9.16 -22.30 -15.46
C GLY A 360 -9.15 -21.49 -16.75
N ARG A 361 -10.26 -20.80 -17.09
CA ARG A 361 -10.31 -19.88 -18.23
C ARG A 361 -9.72 -18.53 -17.84
N ASP A 362 -8.78 -18.04 -18.63
CA ASP A 362 -8.06 -16.80 -18.41
C ASP A 362 -7.75 -16.12 -19.75
N ALA A 363 -8.66 -15.28 -20.19
CA ALA A 363 -8.55 -14.57 -21.47
C ALA A 363 -7.57 -13.38 -21.42
N TYR A 364 -7.16 -12.92 -20.24
CA TYR A 364 -6.40 -11.70 -20.07
C TYR A 364 -4.90 -11.93 -19.78
N LYS A 365 -4.43 -13.16 -19.82
CA LYS A 365 -3.07 -13.53 -19.47
C LYS A 365 -2.01 -12.76 -20.25
N ASP A 366 -2.16 -12.64 -21.56
CA ASP A 366 -1.18 -11.93 -22.39
C ASP A 366 -1.22 -10.41 -22.13
N LYS A 367 -2.42 -9.84 -21.96
CA LYS A 367 -2.57 -8.42 -21.59
C LYS A 367 -1.96 -8.15 -20.21
N ARG A 368 -2.14 -9.06 -19.24
CA ARG A 368 -1.49 -8.91 -17.92
C ARG A 368 0.02 -8.85 -18.03
N ARG A 369 0.62 -9.70 -18.83
CA ARG A 369 2.08 -9.69 -19.06
C ARG A 369 2.53 -8.41 -19.72
N GLU A 370 1.83 -7.95 -20.77
CA GLU A 370 2.11 -6.68 -21.43
C GLU A 370 2.08 -5.50 -20.44
N ILE A 371 1.01 -5.40 -19.64
CA ILE A 371 0.89 -4.32 -18.65
C ILE A 371 1.93 -4.47 -17.54
N ASN A 372 2.17 -5.68 -17.05
CA ASN A 372 3.22 -5.92 -16.07
C ASN A 372 4.60 -5.48 -16.58
N ASP A 373 4.89 -5.64 -17.87
CA ASP A 373 6.15 -5.18 -18.48
C ASP A 373 6.29 -3.65 -18.47
N LYS A 374 5.19 -2.93 -18.62
CA LYS A 374 5.16 -1.46 -18.57
C LYS A 374 5.26 -0.92 -17.15
N VAL A 375 4.54 -1.55 -16.19
CA VAL A 375 4.32 -0.99 -14.86
C VAL A 375 5.28 -1.49 -13.80
N ASN A 376 5.86 -2.66 -13.96
CA ASN A 376 6.83 -3.23 -13.02
C ASN A 376 8.17 -3.51 -13.72
N HIS A 377 9.19 -2.71 -13.42
CA HIS A 377 10.53 -2.94 -13.96
C HIS A 377 11.14 -4.26 -13.43
N TYR A 378 10.97 -4.51 -12.15
CA TYR A 378 11.44 -5.74 -11.49
C TYR A 378 10.28 -6.72 -11.31
N LYS A 379 10.40 -7.92 -11.88
CA LYS A 379 9.35 -8.96 -11.91
C LYS A 379 9.44 -9.97 -10.75
N GLY A 380 10.41 -9.83 -9.87
CA GLY A 380 10.66 -10.79 -8.79
C GLY A 380 10.96 -10.09 -7.48
N GLY A 381 11.28 -10.88 -6.47
CA GLY A 381 11.72 -10.40 -5.17
C GLY A 381 13.08 -9.68 -5.21
N GLY A 382 13.60 -9.33 -4.02
CA GLY A 382 14.87 -8.62 -3.85
C GLY A 382 14.76 -7.10 -3.91
N ASN A 383 13.55 -6.55 -3.77
CA ASN A 383 13.32 -5.10 -3.75
C ASN A 383 13.99 -4.45 -2.52
N CYS A 384 13.90 -5.08 -1.35
CA CYS A 384 14.62 -4.60 -0.16
C CYS A 384 16.14 -4.54 -0.40
N GLN A 385 16.72 -5.58 -1.01
CA GLN A 385 18.15 -5.62 -1.30
C GLN A 385 18.57 -4.51 -2.28
N ARG A 386 17.80 -4.31 -3.36
CA ARG A 386 18.05 -3.25 -4.35
C ARG A 386 17.98 -1.86 -3.71
N LEU A 387 16.95 -1.60 -2.90
CA LEU A 387 16.77 -0.33 -2.21
C LEU A 387 17.96 -0.04 -1.27
N LEU A 388 18.38 -1.02 -0.46
CA LEU A 388 19.51 -0.87 0.44
C LEU A 388 20.83 -0.67 -0.32
N LYS A 389 21.06 -1.44 -1.40
CA LYS A 389 22.24 -1.29 -2.26
C LYS A 389 22.29 0.11 -2.89
N PHE A 390 21.14 0.61 -3.40
CA PHE A 390 21.04 1.95 -3.94
C PHE A 390 21.38 3.02 -2.87
N ALA A 391 20.91 2.84 -1.64
CA ALA A 391 21.23 3.73 -0.53
C ALA A 391 22.72 3.64 -0.07
N GLY A 392 23.51 2.72 -0.60
CA GLY A 392 24.89 2.48 -0.17
C GLY A 392 25.01 1.65 1.11
N ILE A 393 23.94 0.94 1.48
CA ILE A 393 23.92 0.06 2.67
C ILE A 393 24.30 -1.37 2.25
N SER A 394 25.37 -1.88 2.81
CA SER A 394 25.84 -3.26 2.60
C SER A 394 26.10 -3.95 3.93
N LYS A 395 25.86 -5.26 3.96
CA LYS A 395 26.21 -6.12 5.08
C LYS A 395 27.71 -6.23 5.28
#